data_7c612662c3c3530067ed1051dc2274c8
#
_entry.id   7c612662c3c3530067ed1051dc2274c8
#
_cell.length_a   1.000
_cell.length_b   1.000
_cell.length_c   1.000
_cell.angle_alpha   90.00
_cell.angle_beta   90.00
_cell.angle_gamma   90.00
#
_symmetry.space_group_name_H-M   'P 1'
#
loop_
_entity.id
_entity.type
_entity.pdbx_description
1 polymer ?
#
loop_
_entity_poly.entity_id
_entity_poly.type
_entity_poly.pdbx_seq_one_letter_code
_entity_poly.pdbx_strand_id
1 'polypeptide(L)'
;AEEAVVFFTRGGQLRRMHPRSHDKLEIPETEADAARFTFRTFTDHTLMFFTNLGNCYTLPVGRLEEANRPRDRGLALSGVLAGLEEGEHCVSLFDLAPGELGTLPDFLFYTKAGQVKRTAAPEYDVRRSKFAAIGMKDDELLCVTRVEDGADQFCLTQSGMMIRFSTDDIPAMGRVARGVRAIRLSPDDQVCWAGNLLNTDQLILFSERGYAKRLMGSMADAQNRGGKGVHAFYFNKSGSNGTYVAAFARLTAPRSFSVLQRQGDLTPLSSDEIAPQALTDRGKPYVMALLDNVVTDLVL
;
A
#
# COMPACT_ATOMS: atom_id res chain seq x y z
N ALA A 1 -4.77 25.73 15.85
CA ALA A 1 -4.72 24.31 15.49
C ALA A 1 -4.78 23.48 16.77
N GLU A 2 -5.63 22.49 16.79
CA GLU A 2 -5.77 21.54 17.88
C GLU A 2 -5.23 20.19 17.47
N GLU A 3 -4.65 19.44 18.42
CA GLU A 3 -4.21 18.08 18.18
C GLU A 3 -5.40 17.17 17.88
N ALA A 4 -5.21 16.24 16.98
CA ALA A 4 -6.19 15.24 16.62
C ALA A 4 -5.50 13.91 16.22
N VAL A 5 -6.24 12.81 16.27
CA VAL A 5 -5.85 11.55 15.65
C VAL A 5 -6.88 11.25 14.59
N VAL A 6 -6.41 11.01 13.36
CA VAL A 6 -7.25 10.60 12.25
C VAL A 6 -6.80 9.22 11.81
N PHE A 7 -7.72 8.32 11.63
CA PHE A 7 -7.42 7.00 11.10
C PHE A 7 -8.49 6.54 10.11
N PHE A 8 -8.02 5.73 9.17
CA PHE A 8 -8.84 5.13 8.13
C PHE A 8 -8.78 3.62 8.31
N THR A 9 -9.94 2.99 8.49
CA THR A 9 -10.00 1.56 8.76
C THR A 9 -9.89 0.74 7.48
N ARG A 10 -9.56 -0.53 7.62
CA ARG A 10 -9.54 -1.50 6.51
C ARG A 10 -10.92 -1.66 5.87
N GLY A 11 -11.98 -1.49 6.64
CA GLY A 11 -13.37 -1.47 6.16
C GLY A 11 -13.80 -0.17 5.47
N GLY A 12 -12.93 0.83 5.38
CA GLY A 12 -13.20 2.06 4.64
C GLY A 12 -13.88 3.17 5.44
N GLN A 13 -13.74 3.18 6.76
CA GLN A 13 -14.29 4.21 7.64
C GLN A 13 -13.21 5.21 8.05
N LEU A 14 -13.49 6.51 7.87
CA LEU A 14 -12.62 7.59 8.31
C LEU A 14 -13.12 8.15 9.63
N ARG A 15 -12.23 8.31 10.62
CA ARG A 15 -12.59 8.77 11.95
C ARG A 15 -11.57 9.74 12.50
N ARG A 16 -12.05 10.85 13.08
CA ARG A 16 -11.24 11.79 13.86
C ARG A 16 -11.57 11.62 15.33
N MET A 17 -10.53 11.53 16.17
CA MET A 17 -10.65 11.44 17.62
C MET A 17 -9.73 12.44 18.32
N HIS A 18 -10.11 12.84 19.52
CA HIS A 18 -9.19 13.49 20.43
C HIS A 18 -8.08 12.49 20.82
N PRO A 19 -6.79 12.89 20.90
CA PRO A 19 -5.69 11.97 21.22
C PRO A 19 -5.92 11.13 22.48
N ARG A 20 -6.44 11.73 23.54
CA ARG A 20 -6.75 10.99 24.79
C ARG A 20 -7.81 9.91 24.62
N SER A 21 -8.80 10.15 23.78
CA SER A 21 -9.85 9.18 23.48
C SER A 21 -9.31 8.03 22.62
N HIS A 22 -8.45 8.36 21.66
CA HIS A 22 -7.79 7.36 20.81
C HIS A 22 -6.88 6.43 21.64
N ASP A 23 -6.12 6.98 22.59
CA ASP A 23 -5.20 6.20 23.44
C ASP A 23 -5.96 5.19 24.34
N LYS A 24 -7.25 5.37 24.54
CA LYS A 24 -8.13 4.49 25.31
C LYS A 24 -8.85 3.45 24.45
N LEU A 25 -8.70 3.48 23.13
CA LEU A 25 -9.34 2.49 22.27
C LEU A 25 -8.78 1.10 22.54
N GLU A 26 -9.69 0.15 22.60
CA GLU A 26 -9.35 -1.27 22.67
C GLU A 26 -8.87 -1.78 21.30
N ILE A 27 -8.13 -2.90 21.32
CA ILE A 27 -7.72 -3.57 20.09
C ILE A 27 -8.99 -3.99 19.33
N PRO A 28 -9.09 -3.70 18.02
CA PRO A 28 -10.26 -4.06 17.22
C PRO A 28 -10.49 -5.57 17.22
N GLU A 29 -11.73 -5.98 17.43
CA GLU A 29 -12.13 -7.40 17.40
C GLU A 29 -12.18 -7.95 15.98
N THR A 30 -12.47 -7.09 15.00
CA THR A 30 -12.60 -7.48 13.60
C THR A 30 -11.53 -6.81 12.75
N GLU A 31 -11.12 -7.47 11.67
CA GLU A 31 -10.17 -6.94 10.71
C GLU A 31 -10.67 -5.64 10.07
N ALA A 32 -11.96 -5.53 9.78
CA ALA A 32 -12.56 -4.35 9.17
C ALA A 32 -12.39 -3.07 10.01
N ASP A 33 -12.38 -3.20 11.34
CA ASP A 33 -12.21 -2.08 12.28
C ASP A 33 -10.73 -1.73 12.53
N ALA A 34 -9.79 -2.56 12.09
CA ALA A 34 -8.37 -2.28 12.20
C ALA A 34 -7.98 -1.09 11.32
N ALA A 35 -7.12 -0.21 11.84
CA ALA A 35 -6.64 0.93 11.09
C ALA A 35 -5.69 0.50 9.97
N ARG A 36 -5.92 1.02 8.79
CA ARG A 36 -5.01 0.92 7.64
C ARG A 36 -4.02 2.07 7.62
N PHE A 37 -4.49 3.28 7.94
CA PHE A 37 -3.69 4.49 8.10
C PHE A 37 -4.06 5.15 9.42
N THR A 38 -3.06 5.62 10.15
CA THR A 38 -3.25 6.38 11.40
C THR A 38 -2.29 7.56 11.42
N PHE A 39 -2.82 8.75 11.69
CA PHE A 39 -2.03 9.98 11.78
C PHE A 39 -2.30 10.69 13.11
N ARG A 40 -1.25 11.04 13.82
CA ARG A 40 -1.29 12.10 14.83
C ARG A 40 -1.11 13.41 14.08
N THR A 41 -2.11 14.25 14.13
CA THR A 41 -2.24 15.40 13.25
C THR A 41 -2.79 16.61 14.00
N PHE A 42 -3.10 17.67 13.27
CA PHE A 42 -3.70 18.88 13.78
C PHE A 42 -4.86 19.30 12.90
N THR A 43 -5.79 20.09 13.47
CA THR A 43 -7.00 20.50 12.75
C THR A 43 -6.74 21.42 11.57
N ASP A 44 -5.55 22.04 11.47
CA ASP A 44 -5.13 22.85 10.32
C ASP A 44 -4.41 22.08 9.23
N HIS A 45 -4.24 20.76 9.40
CA HIS A 45 -3.69 19.89 8.37
C HIS A 45 -4.75 19.55 7.32
N THR A 46 -4.27 19.06 6.18
CA THR A 46 -5.11 18.55 5.09
C THR A 46 -4.80 17.09 4.83
N LEU A 47 -5.85 16.28 4.70
CA LEU A 47 -5.74 14.90 4.26
C LEU A 47 -5.79 14.86 2.73
N MET A 48 -4.87 14.12 2.12
CA MET A 48 -4.80 13.93 0.68
C MET A 48 -5.00 12.46 0.35
N PHE A 49 -6.11 12.16 -0.33
CA PHE A 49 -6.52 10.80 -0.72
C PHE A 49 -6.20 10.58 -2.19
N PHE A 50 -5.55 9.48 -2.49
CA PHE A 50 -5.42 9.00 -3.87
C PHE A 50 -6.28 7.76 -4.06
N THR A 51 -6.99 7.68 -5.18
CA THR A 51 -7.93 6.59 -5.44
C THR A 51 -7.48 5.69 -6.59
N ASN A 52 -8.04 4.49 -6.63
CA ASN A 52 -7.79 3.52 -7.71
C ASN A 52 -8.15 4.05 -9.10
N LEU A 53 -9.10 5.00 -9.19
CA LEU A 53 -9.48 5.64 -10.46
C LEU A 53 -8.51 6.76 -10.88
N GLY A 54 -7.44 7.01 -10.11
CA GLY A 54 -6.42 8.00 -10.43
C GLY A 54 -6.81 9.42 -10.06
N ASN A 55 -7.74 9.59 -9.14
CA ASN A 55 -8.14 10.89 -8.60
C ASN A 55 -7.43 11.20 -7.30
N CYS A 56 -7.27 12.49 -7.05
CA CYS A 56 -6.86 13.03 -5.76
C CYS A 56 -8.02 13.80 -5.14
N TYR A 57 -8.24 13.57 -3.85
CA TYR A 57 -9.20 14.31 -3.03
C TYR A 57 -8.47 14.95 -1.87
N THR A 58 -8.87 16.17 -1.51
CA THR A 58 -8.34 16.85 -0.32
C THR A 58 -9.47 17.13 0.65
N LEU A 59 -9.19 16.95 1.95
CA LEU A 59 -10.13 17.20 3.03
C LEU A 59 -9.39 17.82 4.22
N PRO A 60 -9.74 19.04 4.63
CA PRO A 60 -9.18 19.60 5.86
C PRO A 60 -9.57 18.76 7.07
N VAL A 61 -8.60 18.44 7.93
CA VAL A 61 -8.84 17.68 9.17
C VAL A 61 -9.93 18.33 10.03
N GLY A 62 -9.91 19.67 10.13
CA GLY A 62 -10.88 20.43 10.91
C GLY A 62 -12.33 20.31 10.45
N ARG A 63 -12.58 19.81 9.23
CA ARG A 63 -13.95 19.55 8.75
C ARG A 63 -14.52 18.21 9.20
N LEU A 64 -13.68 17.32 9.70
CA LEU A 64 -14.15 16.07 10.30
C LEU A 64 -14.63 16.36 11.72
N GLU A 65 -15.83 15.92 12.05
CA GLU A 65 -16.32 15.97 13.42
C GLU A 65 -15.59 14.96 14.29
N GLU A 66 -15.33 15.33 15.55
CA GLU A 66 -14.79 14.39 16.51
C GLU A 66 -15.81 13.28 16.82
N ALA A 67 -15.34 12.06 16.81
CA ALA A 67 -16.13 10.86 17.10
C ALA A 67 -15.41 10.07 18.20
N ASN A 68 -15.55 10.56 19.45
CA ASN A 68 -14.77 10.07 20.61
C ASN A 68 -15.45 8.91 21.35
N ARG A 69 -16.71 8.62 21.06
CA ARG A 69 -17.45 7.55 21.76
C ARG A 69 -16.96 6.18 21.29
N PRO A 70 -16.85 5.20 22.19
CA PRO A 70 -16.38 3.86 21.78
C PRO A 70 -17.21 3.20 20.68
N ARG A 71 -18.49 3.56 20.57
CA ARG A 71 -19.41 3.01 19.56
C ARG A 71 -19.38 3.73 18.21
N ASP A 72 -18.73 4.88 18.13
CA ASP A 72 -18.60 5.60 16.87
C ASP A 72 -17.73 4.81 15.90
N ARG A 73 -18.20 4.64 14.68
CA ARG A 73 -17.50 3.89 13.63
C ARG A 73 -16.81 4.80 12.62
N GLY A 74 -17.02 6.12 12.73
CA GLY A 74 -16.57 7.07 11.73
C GLY A 74 -17.52 7.12 10.52
N LEU A 75 -17.01 7.67 9.42
CA LEU A 75 -17.79 7.92 8.21
C LEU A 75 -17.16 7.20 7.02
N ALA A 76 -18.01 6.63 6.16
CA ALA A 76 -17.55 6.15 4.87
C ALA A 76 -17.02 7.32 4.02
N LEU A 77 -16.07 7.08 3.13
CA LEU A 77 -15.50 8.13 2.28
C LEU A 77 -16.55 8.85 1.45
N SER A 78 -17.59 8.15 0.99
CA SER A 78 -18.71 8.77 0.25
C SER A 78 -19.48 9.81 1.07
N GLY A 79 -19.40 9.75 2.39
CA GLY A 79 -19.99 10.74 3.29
C GLY A 79 -19.14 11.98 3.53
N VAL A 80 -17.86 11.96 3.17
CA VAL A 80 -16.91 13.07 3.44
C VAL A 80 -16.21 13.59 2.19
N LEU A 81 -16.12 12.81 1.11
CA LEU A 81 -15.51 13.22 -0.16
C LEU A 81 -16.59 13.42 -1.21
N ALA A 82 -16.77 14.67 -1.65
CA ALA A 82 -17.73 14.99 -2.69
C ALA A 82 -17.27 14.46 -4.06
N GLY A 83 -18.18 13.81 -4.78
CA GLY A 83 -17.91 13.31 -6.12
C GLY A 83 -17.20 11.98 -6.21
N LEU A 84 -17.15 11.23 -5.11
CA LEU A 84 -16.63 9.85 -5.11
C LEU A 84 -17.51 8.99 -6.02
N GLU A 85 -16.88 8.27 -6.95
CA GLU A 85 -17.57 7.46 -7.95
C GLU A 85 -17.81 6.03 -7.46
N GLU A 86 -18.74 5.33 -8.09
CA GLU A 86 -18.96 3.91 -7.82
C GLU A 86 -17.69 3.09 -8.11
N GLY A 87 -17.31 2.20 -7.18
CA GLY A 87 -16.08 1.40 -7.31
C GLY A 87 -14.80 2.16 -7.02
N GLU A 88 -14.90 3.44 -6.68
CA GLU A 88 -13.73 4.23 -6.30
C GLU A 88 -13.40 4.02 -4.82
N HIS A 89 -12.15 3.71 -4.53
CA HIS A 89 -11.66 3.52 -3.15
C HIS A 89 -10.27 4.12 -2.97
N CYS A 90 -9.93 4.44 -1.74
CA CYS A 90 -8.63 5.00 -1.37
C CYS A 90 -7.53 3.95 -1.46
N VAL A 91 -6.46 4.28 -2.18
CA VAL A 91 -5.25 3.43 -2.28
C VAL A 91 -4.08 3.99 -1.47
N SER A 92 -4.02 5.31 -1.28
CA SER A 92 -3.00 5.96 -0.47
C SER A 92 -3.54 7.23 0.18
N LEU A 93 -3.07 7.53 1.39
CA LEU A 93 -3.52 8.66 2.18
C LEU A 93 -2.32 9.34 2.83
N PHE A 94 -2.27 10.68 2.70
CA PHE A 94 -1.23 11.51 3.31
C PHE A 94 -1.85 12.56 4.22
N ASP A 95 -1.17 12.83 5.32
CA ASP A 95 -1.46 13.94 6.23
C ASP A 95 -0.46 15.05 5.97
N LEU A 96 -0.93 16.23 5.61
CA LEU A 96 -0.10 17.35 5.17
C LEU A 96 -0.30 18.57 6.06
N ALA A 97 0.80 19.04 6.65
CA ALA A 97 0.83 20.33 7.32
C ALA A 97 0.66 21.48 6.31
N PRO A 98 0.19 22.67 6.74
CA PRO A 98 0.11 23.84 5.87
C PRO A 98 1.45 24.12 5.17
N GLY A 99 1.42 24.22 3.84
CA GLY A 99 2.60 24.51 3.02
C GLY A 99 3.59 23.34 2.83
N GLU A 100 3.33 22.17 3.40
CA GLU A 100 4.25 21.03 3.35
C GLU A 100 4.47 20.49 1.94
N LEU A 101 3.46 20.54 1.05
CA LEU A 101 3.61 20.10 -0.34
C LEU A 101 4.76 20.78 -1.06
N GLY A 102 5.08 22.02 -0.72
CA GLY A 102 6.19 22.76 -1.33
C GLY A 102 7.59 22.21 -1.00
N THR A 103 7.69 21.36 0.03
CA THR A 103 8.97 20.85 0.55
C THR A 103 9.09 19.33 0.49
N LEU A 104 8.03 18.62 0.07
CA LEU A 104 8.05 17.18 -0.01
C LEU A 104 8.89 16.66 -1.17
N PRO A 105 9.49 15.47 -1.03
CA PRO A 105 10.01 14.72 -2.16
C PRO A 105 8.93 14.43 -3.21
N ASP A 106 9.37 14.12 -4.42
CA ASP A 106 8.46 13.75 -5.50
C ASP A 106 7.56 12.57 -5.10
N PHE A 107 6.35 12.58 -5.61
CA PHE A 107 5.44 11.43 -5.55
C PHE A 107 5.75 10.43 -6.65
N LEU A 108 5.60 9.15 -6.30
CA LEU A 108 5.65 8.02 -7.23
C LEU A 108 4.30 7.34 -7.27
N PHE A 109 3.79 7.15 -8.47
CA PHE A 109 2.50 6.51 -8.75
C PHE A 109 2.75 5.19 -9.45
N TYR A 110 2.17 4.11 -8.93
CA TYR A 110 2.25 2.79 -9.53
C TYR A 110 0.88 2.30 -9.93
N THR A 111 0.77 1.68 -11.10
CA THR A 111 -0.49 1.12 -11.59
C THR A 111 -0.46 -0.41 -11.65
N LYS A 112 -1.62 -1.02 -11.65
CA LYS A 112 -1.76 -2.48 -11.75
C LYS A 112 -1.22 -3.03 -13.07
N ALA A 113 -1.31 -2.25 -14.14
CA ALA A 113 -0.76 -2.64 -15.45
C ALA A 113 0.76 -2.44 -15.57
N GLY A 114 1.44 -2.02 -14.51
CA GLY A 114 2.90 -1.95 -14.48
C GLY A 114 3.50 -0.64 -14.96
N GLN A 115 2.74 0.46 -14.88
CA GLN A 115 3.25 1.81 -15.13
C GLN A 115 3.75 2.45 -13.84
N VAL A 116 4.72 3.36 -13.96
CA VAL A 116 5.20 4.21 -12.88
C VAL A 116 5.28 5.65 -13.36
N LYS A 117 4.89 6.59 -12.50
CA LYS A 117 4.97 8.03 -12.77
C LYS A 117 5.64 8.74 -11.61
N ARG A 118 6.56 9.64 -11.91
CA ARG A 118 7.21 10.52 -10.93
C ARG A 118 6.77 11.96 -11.19
N THR A 119 6.22 12.60 -10.16
CA THR A 119 5.70 13.97 -10.27
C THR A 119 6.08 14.76 -9.01
N ALA A 120 6.51 16.00 -9.20
CA ALA A 120 6.82 16.90 -8.09
C ALA A 120 5.58 17.13 -7.21
N ALA A 121 5.76 17.05 -5.90
CA ALA A 121 4.67 17.21 -4.93
C ALA A 121 3.91 18.54 -5.06
N PRO A 122 4.56 19.69 -5.34
CA PRO A 122 3.86 20.97 -5.52
C PRO A 122 2.81 20.98 -6.63
N GLU A 123 2.88 20.08 -7.60
CA GLU A 123 1.88 19.99 -8.67
C GLU A 123 0.51 19.49 -8.17
N TYR A 124 0.46 18.98 -6.93
CA TYR A 124 -0.78 18.54 -6.27
C TYR A 124 -1.40 19.62 -5.37
N ASP A 125 -0.80 20.82 -5.31
CA ASP A 125 -1.39 21.98 -4.67
C ASP A 125 -2.44 22.61 -5.60
N VAL A 126 -3.59 21.97 -5.67
CA VAL A 126 -4.71 22.34 -6.53
C VAL A 126 -5.87 22.83 -5.67
N ARG A 127 -6.50 23.93 -6.06
CA ARG A 127 -7.60 24.54 -5.28
C ARG A 127 -8.85 23.67 -5.20
N ARG A 128 -9.12 22.86 -6.23
CA ARG A 128 -10.27 21.96 -6.24
C ARG A 128 -10.06 20.82 -5.26
N SER A 129 -11.12 20.40 -4.58
CA SER A 129 -11.09 19.29 -3.63
C SER A 129 -11.08 17.91 -4.29
N LYS A 130 -11.33 17.84 -5.60
CA LYS A 130 -11.22 16.64 -6.44
C LYS A 130 -10.55 17.02 -7.76
N PHE A 131 -9.50 16.27 -8.13
CA PHE A 131 -8.80 16.49 -9.40
C PHE A 131 -8.06 15.22 -9.84
N ALA A 132 -7.75 15.14 -11.13
CA ALA A 132 -6.98 14.02 -11.66
C ALA A 132 -5.54 14.02 -11.11
N ALA A 133 -5.10 12.89 -10.62
CA ALA A 133 -3.75 12.70 -10.07
C ALA A 133 -2.77 12.09 -11.07
N ILE A 134 -3.28 11.34 -12.04
CA ILE A 134 -2.52 10.62 -13.07
C ILE A 134 -3.44 10.37 -14.26
N GLY A 135 -2.88 10.36 -15.47
CA GLY A 135 -3.57 9.89 -16.66
C GLY A 135 -3.50 8.37 -16.74
N MET A 136 -4.65 7.70 -16.90
CA MET A 136 -4.71 6.25 -17.06
C MET A 136 -5.68 5.88 -18.17
N LYS A 137 -5.47 4.72 -18.77
CA LYS A 137 -6.38 4.13 -19.75
C LYS A 137 -6.40 2.62 -19.50
N ASP A 138 -7.61 2.09 -19.27
CA ASP A 138 -7.83 0.65 -19.01
C ASP A 138 -6.89 0.10 -17.90
N ASP A 139 -6.73 0.88 -16.83
CA ASP A 139 -5.80 0.61 -15.74
C ASP A 139 -6.37 1.10 -14.42
N GLU A 140 -5.73 0.74 -13.32
CA GLU A 140 -6.04 1.24 -11.98
C GLU A 140 -4.77 1.67 -11.27
N LEU A 141 -4.88 2.76 -10.51
CA LEU A 141 -3.82 3.19 -9.61
C LEU A 141 -3.72 2.19 -8.45
N LEU A 142 -2.52 1.67 -8.24
CA LEU A 142 -2.24 0.71 -7.17
C LEU A 142 -1.88 1.41 -5.86
N CYS A 143 -0.96 2.35 -5.91
CA CYS A 143 -0.48 3.11 -4.75
C CYS A 143 0.27 4.36 -5.16
N VAL A 144 0.42 5.26 -4.19
CA VAL A 144 1.26 6.46 -4.29
C VAL A 144 2.21 6.47 -3.10
N THR A 145 3.49 6.70 -3.35
CA THR A 145 4.52 6.81 -2.32
C THR A 145 5.34 8.08 -2.55
N ARG A 146 6.10 8.49 -1.56
CA ARG A 146 7.12 9.54 -1.71
C ARG A 146 8.46 8.90 -1.97
N VAL A 147 9.29 9.54 -2.79
CA VAL A 147 10.68 9.11 -2.98
C VAL A 147 11.40 9.12 -1.65
N GLU A 148 11.99 8.00 -1.26
CA GLU A 148 12.85 7.87 -0.08
C GLU A 148 14.32 8.01 -0.50
N ASP A 149 15.11 8.73 0.33
CA ASP A 149 16.54 8.89 0.09
C ASP A 149 17.25 7.54 0.03
N GLY A 150 18.08 7.37 -0.99
CA GLY A 150 18.90 6.16 -1.17
C GLY A 150 18.14 4.92 -1.57
N ALA A 151 16.84 5.01 -1.78
CA ALA A 151 16.02 3.88 -2.19
C ALA A 151 16.02 3.68 -3.70
N ASP A 152 16.03 2.43 -4.12
CA ASP A 152 15.54 2.01 -5.43
C ASP A 152 14.03 1.82 -5.41
N GLN A 153 13.46 1.39 -6.52
CA GLN A 153 12.05 1.09 -6.67
C GLN A 153 11.86 -0.38 -7.00
N PHE A 154 10.71 -0.94 -6.62
CA PHE A 154 10.36 -2.31 -6.98
C PHE A 154 8.90 -2.42 -7.39
N CYS A 155 8.61 -3.43 -8.20
CA CYS A 155 7.27 -3.95 -8.43
C CYS A 155 7.27 -5.45 -8.17
N LEU A 156 6.24 -5.95 -7.52
CA LEU A 156 5.98 -7.37 -7.30
C LEU A 156 4.62 -7.72 -7.88
N THR A 157 4.58 -8.75 -8.72
CA THR A 157 3.36 -9.16 -9.44
C THR A 157 2.64 -10.30 -8.74
N GLN A 158 1.40 -10.52 -9.11
CA GLN A 158 0.58 -11.62 -8.61
C GLN A 158 1.22 -12.98 -8.88
N SER A 159 1.84 -13.16 -10.04
CA SER A 159 2.51 -14.43 -10.38
C SER A 159 3.86 -14.62 -9.71
N GLY A 160 4.34 -13.64 -8.93
CA GLY A 160 5.59 -13.74 -8.18
C GLY A 160 6.81 -13.18 -8.92
N MET A 161 6.63 -12.42 -9.99
CA MET A 161 7.71 -11.71 -10.66
C MET A 161 8.02 -10.41 -9.90
N MET A 162 9.31 -10.09 -9.78
CA MET A 162 9.76 -8.86 -9.16
C MET A 162 10.81 -8.18 -10.01
N ILE A 163 10.72 -6.85 -10.13
CA ILE A 163 11.76 -6.01 -10.72
C ILE A 163 12.20 -4.97 -9.68
N ARG A 164 13.50 -4.72 -9.63
CA ARG A 164 14.11 -3.59 -8.92
C ARG A 164 14.83 -2.71 -9.93
N PHE A 165 14.64 -1.42 -9.84
CA PHE A 165 15.28 -0.44 -10.72
C PHE A 165 15.59 0.86 -9.97
N SER A 166 16.52 1.64 -10.51
CA SER A 166 16.89 2.93 -9.91
C SER A 166 15.74 3.94 -10.01
N THR A 167 15.53 4.69 -8.93
CA THR A 167 14.58 5.82 -8.91
C THR A 167 14.94 6.85 -9.99
N ASP A 168 16.23 7.02 -10.28
CA ASP A 168 16.71 7.95 -11.30
C ASP A 168 16.34 7.55 -12.74
N ASP A 169 15.93 6.30 -12.95
CA ASP A 169 15.45 5.84 -14.26
C ASP A 169 14.00 6.30 -14.55
N ILE A 170 13.35 6.95 -13.60
CA ILE A 170 11.98 7.47 -13.77
C ILE A 170 12.06 8.97 -14.06
N PRO A 171 11.75 9.41 -15.30
CA PRO A 171 11.75 10.82 -15.62
C PRO A 171 10.62 11.54 -14.85
N ALA A 172 10.90 12.78 -14.42
CA ALA A 172 9.88 13.63 -13.83
C ALA A 172 8.84 14.03 -14.88
N MET A 173 7.57 13.97 -14.53
CA MET A 173 6.45 14.24 -15.43
C MET A 173 5.41 15.12 -14.76
N GLY A 174 4.54 15.74 -15.58
CA GLY A 174 3.41 16.51 -15.10
C GLY A 174 2.33 15.64 -14.44
N ARG A 175 1.47 16.29 -13.69
CA ARG A 175 0.43 15.66 -12.88
C ARG A 175 -0.48 14.70 -13.65
N VAL A 176 -0.88 15.07 -14.86
CA VAL A 176 -1.83 14.27 -15.67
C VAL A 176 -1.16 13.33 -16.68
N ALA A 177 0.14 13.20 -16.65
CA ALA A 177 0.85 12.23 -17.48
C ALA A 177 0.51 10.79 -17.06
N ARG A 178 0.70 9.85 -17.99
CA ARG A 178 0.43 8.42 -17.75
C ARG A 178 1.61 7.69 -17.10
N GLY A 179 2.81 8.25 -17.18
CA GLY A 179 4.02 7.60 -16.72
C GLY A 179 4.71 6.76 -17.78
N VAL A 180 5.59 5.89 -17.32
CA VAL A 180 6.43 5.00 -18.13
C VAL A 180 6.31 3.57 -17.60
N ARG A 181 6.72 2.60 -18.40
CA ARG A 181 6.70 1.20 -17.98
C ARG A 181 7.68 0.97 -16.83
N ALA A 182 7.19 0.41 -15.74
CA ALA A 182 7.99 -0.06 -14.60
C ALA A 182 8.42 -1.52 -14.79
N ILE A 183 7.48 -2.36 -15.18
CA ILE A 183 7.68 -3.80 -15.40
C ILE A 183 6.89 -4.26 -16.63
N ARG A 184 7.45 -5.20 -17.35
CA ARG A 184 6.79 -5.84 -18.48
C ARG A 184 6.07 -7.09 -18.01
N LEU A 185 4.75 -7.02 -17.97
CA LEU A 185 3.90 -8.09 -17.48
C LEU A 185 3.67 -9.17 -18.54
N SER A 186 3.61 -10.43 -18.08
CA SER A 186 3.04 -11.51 -18.87
C SER A 186 1.52 -11.35 -18.97
N PRO A 187 0.85 -11.97 -19.96
CA PRO A 187 -0.61 -11.98 -20.04
C PRO A 187 -1.23 -12.46 -18.72
N ASP A 188 -2.31 -11.83 -18.31
CA ASP A 188 -3.08 -12.13 -17.09
C ASP A 188 -2.35 -11.88 -15.75
N ASP A 189 -1.16 -11.29 -15.79
CA ASP A 189 -0.45 -10.87 -14.58
C ASP A 189 -0.75 -9.39 -14.27
N GLN A 190 -0.56 -9.00 -13.03
CA GLN A 190 -0.70 -7.62 -12.57
C GLN A 190 0.26 -7.32 -11.45
N VAL A 191 0.63 -6.05 -11.30
CA VAL A 191 1.38 -5.57 -10.14
C VAL A 191 0.43 -5.51 -8.94
N CYS A 192 0.84 -6.10 -7.83
CA CYS A 192 0.10 -6.09 -6.57
C CYS A 192 0.76 -5.24 -5.50
N TRP A 193 2.08 -5.11 -5.52
CA TRP A 193 2.85 -4.29 -4.57
C TRP A 193 3.98 -3.59 -5.29
N ALA A 194 4.24 -2.35 -4.88
CA ALA A 194 5.30 -1.53 -5.46
C ALA A 194 5.70 -0.42 -4.48
N GLY A 195 6.88 0.11 -4.65
CA GLY A 195 7.36 1.24 -3.88
C GLY A 195 8.87 1.30 -3.75
N ASN A 196 9.31 1.99 -2.71
CA ASN A 196 10.72 2.13 -2.38
C ASN A 196 11.31 0.83 -1.84
N LEU A 197 12.58 0.58 -2.11
CA LEU A 197 13.30 -0.59 -1.63
C LEU A 197 14.71 -0.21 -1.22
N LEU A 198 15.05 -0.52 0.03
CA LEU A 198 16.40 -0.41 0.58
C LEU A 198 17.02 -1.79 0.72
N ASN A 199 18.35 -1.88 0.62
CA ASN A 199 19.07 -3.14 0.81
C ASN A 199 18.84 -3.76 2.20
N THR A 200 18.59 -2.92 3.20
CA THR A 200 18.34 -3.34 4.58
C THR A 200 16.90 -3.77 4.85
N ASP A 201 16.00 -3.59 3.89
CA ASP A 201 14.60 -4.00 4.04
C ASP A 201 14.47 -5.52 4.08
N GLN A 202 13.41 -5.97 4.73
CA GLN A 202 12.95 -7.34 4.71
C GLN A 202 11.60 -7.41 3.99
N LEU A 203 11.46 -8.35 3.09
CA LEU A 203 10.23 -8.56 2.33
C LEU A 203 9.61 -9.88 2.76
N ILE A 204 8.36 -9.83 3.18
CA ILE A 204 7.57 -11.01 3.56
C ILE A 204 6.57 -11.29 2.43
N LEU A 205 6.63 -12.49 1.86
CA LEU A 205 5.73 -12.93 0.78
C LEU A 205 4.99 -14.18 1.22
N PHE A 206 3.67 -14.17 1.07
CA PHE A 206 2.80 -15.32 1.31
C PHE A 206 2.08 -15.72 0.03
N SER A 207 2.07 -17.00 -0.27
CA SER A 207 1.14 -17.54 -1.26
C SER A 207 -0.26 -17.69 -0.66
N GLU A 208 -1.27 -17.87 -1.51
CA GLU A 208 -2.64 -18.13 -1.05
C GLU A 208 -2.75 -19.42 -0.21
N ARG A 209 -1.81 -20.33 -0.32
CA ARG A 209 -1.78 -21.61 0.42
C ARG A 209 -1.02 -21.54 1.74
N GLY A 210 -0.62 -20.34 2.16
CA GLY A 210 0.05 -20.13 3.45
C GLY A 210 1.54 -20.46 3.45
N TYR A 211 2.13 -20.68 2.30
CA TYR A 211 3.59 -20.80 2.16
C TYR A 211 4.19 -19.40 2.13
N ALA A 212 5.27 -19.20 2.86
CA ALA A 212 5.89 -17.91 2.95
C ALA A 212 7.40 -17.98 2.89
N LYS A 213 7.98 -16.83 2.56
CA LYS A 213 9.41 -16.62 2.57
C LYS A 213 9.72 -15.18 3.00
N ARG A 214 10.91 -15.00 3.56
CA ARG A 214 11.47 -13.70 3.90
C ARG A 214 12.68 -13.44 3.01
N LEU A 215 12.62 -12.37 2.22
CA LEU A 215 13.72 -11.93 1.37
C LEU A 215 14.38 -10.70 1.97
N MET A 216 15.69 -10.61 1.86
CA MET A 216 16.40 -9.37 2.12
C MET A 216 16.33 -8.48 0.87
N GLY A 217 16.16 -7.17 1.05
CA GLY A 217 16.12 -6.23 -0.06
C GLY A 217 17.35 -6.31 -0.97
N SER A 218 18.51 -6.60 -0.39
CA SER A 218 19.78 -6.76 -1.11
C SER A 218 19.82 -7.96 -2.06
N MET A 219 18.89 -8.92 -1.94
CA MET A 219 18.85 -10.11 -2.81
C MET A 219 18.35 -9.82 -4.22
N ALA A 220 17.62 -8.73 -4.40
CA ALA A 220 17.17 -8.31 -5.72
C ALA A 220 18.17 -7.35 -6.35
N ASP A 221 18.78 -7.75 -7.45
CA ASP A 221 19.68 -6.89 -8.20
C ASP A 221 18.89 -5.85 -8.98
N ALA A 222 19.43 -4.63 -9.07
CA ALA A 222 18.83 -3.59 -9.89
C ALA A 222 18.96 -3.96 -11.38
N GLN A 223 17.87 -3.74 -12.11
CA GLN A 223 17.76 -3.97 -13.55
C GLN A 223 17.37 -2.67 -14.26
N ASN A 224 17.38 -2.68 -15.57
CA ASN A 224 16.80 -1.61 -16.35
C ASN A 224 15.28 -1.59 -16.14
N ARG A 225 14.74 -0.39 -15.88
CA ARG A 225 13.29 -0.19 -15.75
C ARG A 225 12.57 -0.72 -16.99
N GLY A 226 11.42 -1.35 -16.79
CA GLY A 226 10.57 -1.83 -17.87
C GLY A 226 10.89 -3.24 -18.37
N GLY A 227 11.83 -3.94 -17.74
CA GLY A 227 12.11 -5.34 -18.01
C GLY A 227 11.09 -6.28 -17.37
N LYS A 228 11.29 -7.60 -17.59
CA LYS A 228 10.41 -8.64 -17.04
C LYS A 228 10.62 -8.90 -15.54
N GLY A 229 11.79 -8.52 -15.01
CA GLY A 229 12.17 -8.88 -13.65
C GLY A 229 12.62 -10.32 -13.51
N VAL A 230 12.63 -10.80 -12.27
CA VAL A 230 13.02 -12.15 -11.87
C VAL A 230 11.94 -12.77 -11.01
N HIS A 231 11.93 -14.09 -10.89
CA HIS A 231 11.03 -14.74 -9.94
C HIS A 231 11.46 -14.44 -8.50
N ALA A 232 10.53 -13.95 -7.69
CA ALA A 232 10.70 -13.78 -6.25
C ALA A 232 10.00 -14.89 -5.47
N PHE A 233 9.12 -15.63 -6.10
CA PHE A 233 8.43 -16.78 -5.54
C PHE A 233 8.24 -17.84 -6.63
N TYR A 234 8.69 -19.07 -6.37
CA TYR A 234 8.52 -20.17 -7.29
C TYR A 234 7.37 -21.07 -6.83
N PHE A 235 6.41 -21.28 -7.72
CA PHE A 235 5.27 -22.15 -7.47
C PHE A 235 5.48 -23.53 -8.09
N ASN A 236 5.10 -24.59 -7.36
CA ASN A 236 5.13 -25.94 -7.87
C ASN A 236 4.08 -26.10 -8.99
N LYS A 237 4.38 -26.93 -9.97
CA LYS A 237 3.42 -27.22 -11.05
C LYS A 237 2.11 -27.80 -10.53
N SER A 238 2.17 -28.56 -9.43
CA SER A 238 1.00 -29.12 -8.76
C SER A 238 0.15 -28.07 -8.02
N GLY A 239 0.68 -26.87 -7.79
CA GLY A 239 0.04 -25.86 -6.95
C GLY A 239 0.13 -26.13 -5.45
N SER A 240 0.96 -27.10 -5.02
CA SER A 240 1.04 -27.51 -3.61
C SER A 240 1.49 -26.39 -2.67
N ASN A 241 2.34 -25.48 -3.12
CA ASN A 241 2.78 -24.31 -2.36
C ASN A 241 2.07 -23.03 -2.77
N GLY A 242 1.04 -23.10 -3.60
CA GLY A 242 0.27 -21.99 -4.11
C GLY A 242 0.43 -21.77 -5.60
N THR A 243 -0.31 -20.81 -6.13
CA THR A 243 -0.31 -20.42 -7.54
C THR A 243 -0.10 -18.93 -7.74
N TYR A 244 -0.21 -18.12 -6.69
CA TYR A 244 0.02 -16.68 -6.74
C TYR A 244 0.47 -16.14 -5.38
N VAL A 245 1.07 -14.96 -5.38
CA VAL A 245 1.39 -14.21 -4.17
C VAL A 245 0.12 -13.52 -3.69
N ALA A 246 -0.33 -13.85 -2.49
CA ALA A 246 -1.60 -13.37 -1.94
C ALA A 246 -1.41 -12.23 -0.94
N ALA A 247 -0.24 -12.15 -0.28
CA ALA A 247 0.02 -11.14 0.73
C ALA A 247 1.50 -10.79 0.77
N PHE A 248 1.79 -9.55 1.15
CA PHE A 248 3.14 -9.00 1.13
C PHE A 248 3.29 -7.91 2.19
N ALA A 249 4.48 -7.80 2.75
CA ALA A 249 4.89 -6.64 3.53
C ALA A 249 6.35 -6.28 3.27
N ARG A 250 6.63 -4.99 3.12
CA ARG A 250 7.96 -4.42 3.18
C ARG A 250 8.21 -3.95 4.60
N LEU A 251 9.22 -4.48 5.26
CA LEU A 251 9.56 -4.17 6.65
C LEU A 251 10.93 -3.50 6.71
N THR A 252 11.01 -2.35 7.36
CA THR A 252 12.28 -1.66 7.63
C THR A 252 12.95 -2.15 8.91
N ALA A 253 12.20 -2.84 9.76
CA ALA A 253 12.66 -3.48 11.00
C ALA A 253 11.80 -4.71 11.29
N PRO A 254 12.30 -5.68 12.07
CA PRO A 254 11.49 -6.82 12.50
C PRO A 254 10.23 -6.36 13.22
N ARG A 255 9.11 -7.02 12.95
CA ARG A 255 7.83 -6.73 13.62
C ARG A 255 6.88 -7.92 13.59
N SER A 256 5.87 -7.84 14.44
CA SER A 256 4.75 -8.77 14.44
C SER A 256 3.65 -8.34 13.47
N PHE A 257 2.94 -9.31 12.94
CA PHE A 257 1.78 -9.11 12.06
C PHE A 257 0.83 -10.30 12.19
N SER A 258 -0.36 -10.18 11.64
CA SER A 258 -1.31 -11.30 11.55
C SER A 258 -1.57 -11.63 10.09
N VAL A 259 -1.63 -12.92 9.79
CA VAL A 259 -2.00 -13.43 8.46
C VAL A 259 -3.51 -13.57 8.41
N LEU A 260 -4.15 -12.86 7.50
CA LEU A 260 -5.60 -12.89 7.30
C LEU A 260 -5.95 -13.91 6.23
N GLN A 261 -6.94 -14.76 6.54
CA GLN A 261 -7.54 -15.71 5.60
C GLN A 261 -8.97 -15.28 5.24
N ARG A 262 -9.46 -15.76 4.11
CA ARG A 262 -10.77 -15.34 3.55
C ARG A 262 -11.93 -15.49 4.52
N GLN A 263 -11.94 -16.52 5.36
CA GLN A 263 -13.00 -16.72 6.35
C GLN A 263 -12.88 -15.87 7.61
N GLY A 264 -11.86 -15.00 7.67
CA GLY A 264 -11.65 -14.07 8.79
C GLY A 264 -10.62 -14.55 9.82
N ASP A 265 -10.04 -15.73 9.67
CA ASP A 265 -9.00 -16.22 10.57
C ASP A 265 -7.79 -15.29 10.54
N LEU A 266 -7.28 -14.98 11.73
CA LEU A 266 -6.06 -14.19 11.93
C LEU A 266 -5.03 -15.03 12.66
N THR A 267 -3.90 -15.29 12.02
CA THR A 267 -2.79 -16.03 12.63
C THR A 267 -1.65 -15.05 12.95
N PRO A 268 -1.34 -14.81 14.23
CA PRO A 268 -0.24 -13.93 14.60
C PRO A 268 1.11 -14.61 14.33
N LEU A 269 2.01 -13.85 13.72
CA LEU A 269 3.39 -14.25 13.46
C LEU A 269 4.34 -13.08 13.69
N SER A 270 5.60 -13.37 13.96
CA SER A 270 6.69 -12.41 13.90
C SER A 270 7.47 -12.59 12.60
N SER A 271 7.98 -11.50 12.03
CA SER A 271 8.81 -11.58 10.83
C SER A 271 10.02 -12.49 11.00
N ASP A 272 10.57 -12.58 12.21
CA ASP A 272 11.73 -13.44 12.51
C ASP A 272 11.41 -14.94 12.49
N GLU A 273 10.12 -15.31 12.60
CA GLU A 273 9.68 -16.70 12.48
C GLU A 273 9.68 -17.18 11.02
N ILE A 274 9.64 -16.26 10.08
CA ILE A 274 9.66 -16.60 8.65
C ILE A 274 11.12 -16.81 8.23
N ALA A 275 11.45 -18.01 7.79
CA ALA A 275 12.81 -18.32 7.40
C ALA A 275 13.28 -17.46 6.22
N PRO A 276 14.50 -16.89 6.29
CA PRO A 276 15.10 -16.23 5.15
C PRO A 276 15.37 -17.25 4.04
N GLN A 277 15.06 -16.88 2.81
CA GLN A 277 15.22 -17.75 1.65
C GLN A 277 15.79 -16.97 0.45
N ALA A 278 16.27 -17.68 -0.55
CA ALA A 278 16.71 -17.10 -1.81
C ALA A 278 15.51 -16.79 -2.72
N LEU A 279 15.73 -15.96 -3.74
CA LEU A 279 14.71 -15.60 -4.74
C LEU A 279 14.06 -16.83 -5.38
N THR A 280 14.86 -17.86 -5.69
CA THR A 280 14.39 -19.09 -6.36
C THR A 280 13.72 -20.09 -5.44
N ASP A 281 13.65 -19.83 -4.14
CA ASP A 281 13.03 -20.75 -3.19
C ASP A 281 11.50 -20.67 -3.24
N ARG A 282 10.85 -21.71 -2.73
CA ARG A 282 9.42 -21.97 -2.86
C ARG A 282 8.62 -21.69 -1.60
N GLY A 283 9.25 -21.08 -0.60
CA GLY A 283 8.60 -20.84 0.68
C GLY A 283 8.47 -22.10 1.54
N LYS A 284 8.05 -21.89 2.77
CA LYS A 284 7.72 -22.94 3.74
C LYS A 284 6.32 -22.70 4.28
N PRO A 285 5.59 -23.76 4.69
CA PRO A 285 4.25 -23.60 5.24
C PRO A 285 4.28 -22.97 6.63
N TYR A 286 3.53 -21.90 6.82
CA TYR A 286 3.36 -21.22 8.12
C TYR A 286 1.91 -21.14 8.56
N VAL A 287 0.97 -21.18 7.60
CA VAL A 287 -0.46 -21.12 7.85
C VAL A 287 -1.13 -22.21 7.03
N MET A 288 -2.06 -22.90 7.67
CA MET A 288 -2.88 -23.92 6.98
C MET A 288 -4.04 -23.22 6.26
N ALA A 289 -3.99 -23.18 4.94
CA ALA A 289 -5.03 -22.58 4.10
C ALA A 289 -5.72 -23.70 3.29
N LEU A 290 -6.81 -24.24 3.85
CA LEU A 290 -7.56 -25.34 3.26
C LEU A 290 -8.68 -24.84 2.35
N LEU A 291 -8.92 -25.54 1.25
CA LEU A 291 -10.00 -25.25 0.32
C LEU A 291 -10.00 -23.78 -0.14
N ASP A 292 -11.11 -23.08 0.07
CA ASP A 292 -11.29 -21.67 -0.30
C ASP A 292 -10.86 -20.70 0.79
N ASN A 293 -10.44 -21.16 1.97
CA ASN A 293 -9.95 -20.32 3.06
C ASN A 293 -8.50 -19.88 2.83
N VAL A 294 -8.25 -19.29 1.69
CA VAL A 294 -6.93 -18.84 1.26
C VAL A 294 -6.44 -17.63 2.04
N VAL A 295 -5.12 -17.44 2.09
CA VAL A 295 -4.52 -16.20 2.58
C VAL A 295 -4.94 -15.05 1.68
N THR A 296 -5.34 -13.94 2.28
CA THR A 296 -5.78 -12.74 1.56
C THR A 296 -4.95 -11.49 1.87
N ASP A 297 -4.36 -11.39 3.05
CA ASP A 297 -3.61 -10.19 3.42
C ASP A 297 -2.73 -10.41 4.66
N LEU A 298 -1.84 -9.46 4.92
CA LEU A 298 -1.13 -9.29 6.19
C LEU A 298 -1.66 -8.06 6.91
N VAL A 299 -2.01 -8.21 8.17
CA VAL A 299 -2.48 -7.11 9.03
C VAL A 299 -1.32 -6.72 9.95
N LEU A 300 -0.77 -5.54 9.69
CA LEU A 300 0.43 -5.03 10.38
C LEU A 300 0.09 -4.30 11.68
#